data_4656b2cb177752e5016f32efea164536
#
_entry.id   4656b2cb177752e5016f32efea164536
#
_cell.length_a   1.000
_cell.length_b   1.000
_cell.length_c   1.000
_cell.angle_alpha   90.00
_cell.angle_beta   90.00
_cell.angle_gamma   90.00
#
_symmetry.space_group_name_H-M   'P 1'
#
loop_
_entity.id
_entity.type
_entity.pdbx_description
1 polymer ?
#
loop_
_entity_poly.entity_id
_entity_poly.type
_entity_poly.pdbx_seq_one_letter_code
_entity_poly.pdbx_strand_id
1 'polypeptide(L)'
;MLLHGNAVVGQSGGPTAAINATLSGVIKGALEAKEEGIIGTLYGMRNGIEGFLKENLIDLFDVFENAHDLSTLEATPAAALGSCRRKLKSHEEDAETYAKILEILKKYDIRYFFYIGGNDSMDTVLKLSRYAASHDYELRVVGVPKTIDNDLMATDHTPGFGSAAKFVATTVKEIIRDINVYTMDAVTIVEIMGRDAGWLTASSALASLNGAGPDLVYLPERVFDTDTFVSDVKERLKDHPAILVAVSEGIRFADGEYVGAGTQSGAVDVFGHKYLAGTGKVLESIVKNSIGCKVRSVELSLTQRCASHISSLTDINESVMVGKGAVKAATEGRTGVMMTIDRAEGDEYATTVGCADIAGIANAIKTVPAEYINEAGNGITEAGIEYLKPLIMGELELEYEMGLPKHFVI
;
A
#
# COMPACT_ATOMS: atom_id res chain seq x y z
N MET A 1 -30.45 6.39 -16.94
CA MET A 1 -29.88 7.32 -17.93
C MET A 1 -28.37 7.35 -17.72
N LEU A 2 -27.60 7.40 -18.83
CA LEU A 2 -26.16 7.60 -18.74
C LEU A 2 -25.90 9.00 -18.16
N LEU A 3 -25.05 9.10 -17.14
CA LEU A 3 -24.69 10.39 -16.55
C LEU A 3 -23.57 11.00 -17.40
N HIS A 4 -23.73 12.23 -17.85
CA HIS A 4 -22.70 12.96 -18.61
C HIS A 4 -22.12 14.08 -17.75
N GLY A 5 -20.83 14.33 -17.86
CA GLY A 5 -20.15 15.42 -17.15
C GLY A 5 -18.63 15.18 -17.04
N ASN A 6 -17.99 15.95 -16.21
CA ASN A 6 -16.54 15.83 -15.99
C ASN A 6 -16.22 14.85 -14.86
N ALA A 7 -14.99 14.39 -14.86
CA ALA A 7 -14.44 13.53 -13.82
C ALA A 7 -13.33 14.23 -13.06
N VAL A 8 -13.09 13.77 -11.82
CA VAL A 8 -11.94 14.19 -11.03
C VAL A 8 -11.29 12.98 -10.36
N VAL A 9 -9.97 12.95 -10.32
CA VAL A 9 -9.19 11.92 -9.61
C VAL A 9 -8.18 12.54 -8.67
N GLY A 10 -8.02 11.96 -7.48
CA GLY A 10 -7.02 12.38 -6.52
C GLY A 10 -6.28 11.19 -5.90
N GLN A 11 -5.04 11.46 -5.49
CA GLN A 11 -4.18 10.52 -4.76
C GLN A 11 -4.09 10.94 -3.30
N SER A 12 -4.13 9.98 -2.36
CA SER A 12 -4.26 10.24 -0.93
C SER A 12 -3.47 9.23 -0.09
N GLY A 13 -3.02 9.69 1.07
CA GLY A 13 -2.27 8.89 2.03
C GLY A 13 -0.80 8.68 1.67
N GLY A 14 -0.16 7.65 2.22
CA GLY A 14 1.22 7.30 1.92
C GLY A 14 1.38 6.89 0.44
N PRO A 15 2.41 7.37 -0.27
CA PRO A 15 2.65 6.97 -1.66
C PRO A 15 3.16 5.53 -1.75
N THR A 16 3.09 4.94 -2.95
CA THR A 16 3.64 3.61 -3.27
C THR A 16 4.39 3.63 -4.60
N ALA A 17 5.10 2.56 -4.93
CA ALA A 17 5.70 2.41 -6.25
C ALA A 17 4.64 2.27 -7.36
N ALA A 18 3.44 1.78 -7.04
CA ALA A 18 2.37 1.48 -8.01
C ALA A 18 1.21 2.49 -8.04
N ILE A 19 1.19 3.51 -7.16
CA ILE A 19 0.05 4.45 -7.08
C ILE A 19 -0.17 5.21 -8.40
N ASN A 20 0.89 5.47 -9.15
CA ASN A 20 0.81 6.15 -10.44
C ASN A 20 0.35 5.21 -11.57
N ALA A 21 0.60 3.90 -11.46
CA ALA A 21 0.02 2.91 -12.37
C ALA A 21 -1.52 2.86 -12.20
N THR A 22 -2.00 2.97 -10.96
CA THR A 22 -3.45 3.13 -10.70
C THR A 22 -4.00 4.41 -11.33
N LEU A 23 -3.29 5.54 -11.21
CA LEU A 23 -3.67 6.81 -11.86
C LEU A 23 -3.69 6.67 -13.39
N SER A 24 -2.66 6.04 -13.98
CA SER A 24 -2.63 5.73 -15.41
C SER A 24 -3.85 4.92 -15.85
N GLY A 25 -4.25 3.92 -15.07
CA GLY A 25 -5.47 3.16 -15.30
C GLY A 25 -6.73 4.02 -15.33
N VAL A 26 -6.87 4.95 -14.38
CA VAL A 26 -8.00 5.91 -14.37
C VAL A 26 -7.97 6.80 -15.61
N ILE A 27 -6.80 7.32 -16.00
CA ILE A 27 -6.65 8.15 -17.20
C ILE A 27 -7.05 7.37 -18.46
N LYS A 28 -6.54 6.14 -18.62
CA LYS A 28 -6.88 5.25 -19.76
C LYS A 28 -8.39 4.97 -19.85
N GLY A 29 -9.01 4.64 -18.70
CA GLY A 29 -10.46 4.42 -18.66
C GLY A 29 -11.27 5.69 -18.97
N ALA A 30 -10.80 6.85 -18.50
CA ALA A 30 -11.45 8.13 -18.76
C ALA A 30 -11.31 8.58 -20.22
N LEU A 31 -10.18 8.25 -20.90
CA LEU A 31 -10.01 8.48 -22.34
C LEU A 31 -11.01 7.66 -23.16
N GLU A 32 -11.23 6.39 -22.81
CA GLU A 32 -12.26 5.55 -23.44
C GLU A 32 -13.66 6.14 -23.23
N ALA A 33 -13.99 6.55 -22.00
CA ALA A 33 -15.27 7.19 -21.71
C ALA A 33 -15.43 8.58 -22.38
N LYS A 34 -14.33 9.28 -22.70
CA LYS A 34 -14.34 10.51 -23.50
C LYS A 34 -14.69 10.22 -24.95
N GLU A 35 -14.13 9.17 -25.55
CA GLU A 35 -14.47 8.76 -26.91
C GLU A 35 -15.95 8.37 -27.03
N GLU A 36 -16.54 7.81 -25.97
CA GLU A 36 -17.98 7.51 -25.89
C GLU A 36 -18.85 8.73 -25.58
N GLY A 37 -18.26 9.92 -25.35
CA GLY A 37 -18.96 11.16 -25.03
C GLY A 37 -19.55 11.20 -23.62
N ILE A 38 -19.10 10.34 -22.70
CA ILE A 38 -19.60 10.24 -21.33
C ILE A 38 -18.85 11.22 -20.41
N ILE A 39 -17.51 11.25 -20.48
CA ILE A 39 -16.65 12.13 -19.69
C ILE A 39 -16.07 13.22 -20.61
N GLY A 40 -16.33 14.48 -20.28
CA GLY A 40 -15.78 15.62 -21.03
C GLY A 40 -14.31 15.87 -20.73
N THR A 41 -13.99 16.10 -19.47
CA THR A 41 -12.63 16.36 -18.94
C THR A 41 -12.36 15.49 -17.72
N LEU A 42 -11.10 15.02 -17.57
CA LEU A 42 -10.62 14.40 -16.36
C LEU A 42 -9.70 15.36 -15.62
N TYR A 43 -10.14 15.90 -14.49
CA TYR A 43 -9.33 16.73 -13.63
C TYR A 43 -8.49 15.91 -12.65
N GLY A 44 -7.21 16.25 -12.49
CA GLY A 44 -6.34 15.77 -11.42
C GLY A 44 -6.36 16.74 -10.24
N MET A 45 -6.67 16.26 -9.03
CA MET A 45 -6.55 17.06 -7.80
C MET A 45 -5.08 17.13 -7.36
N ARG A 46 -4.45 18.28 -7.43
CA ARG A 46 -3.11 18.48 -6.84
C ARG A 46 -3.24 18.43 -5.32
N ASN A 47 -2.48 17.49 -4.66
CA ASN A 47 -2.54 17.26 -3.22
C ASN A 47 -3.92 16.81 -2.68
N GLY A 48 -4.62 15.94 -3.41
CA GLY A 48 -5.86 15.30 -2.98
C GLY A 48 -6.96 16.28 -2.60
N ILE A 49 -7.75 15.94 -1.56
CA ILE A 49 -8.90 16.74 -1.15
C ILE A 49 -8.52 18.16 -0.66
N GLU A 50 -7.31 18.36 -0.15
CA GLU A 50 -6.85 19.71 0.24
C GLU A 50 -6.67 20.62 -0.97
N GLY A 51 -6.09 20.08 -2.04
CA GLY A 51 -5.96 20.80 -3.29
C GLY A 51 -7.31 21.00 -3.98
N PHE A 52 -8.20 20.00 -3.91
CA PHE A 52 -9.56 20.14 -4.43
C PHE A 52 -10.30 21.33 -3.80
N LEU A 53 -10.24 21.47 -2.48
CA LEU A 53 -10.82 22.60 -1.75
C LEU A 53 -10.23 23.96 -2.12
N LYS A 54 -9.03 24.00 -2.67
CA LYS A 54 -8.35 25.20 -3.19
C LYS A 54 -8.53 25.37 -4.70
N GLU A 55 -9.32 24.51 -5.33
CA GLU A 55 -9.50 24.44 -6.79
C GLU A 55 -8.18 24.27 -7.55
N ASN A 56 -7.20 23.61 -6.94
CA ASN A 56 -5.92 23.28 -7.59
C ASN A 56 -6.08 22.02 -8.45
N LEU A 57 -6.72 22.22 -9.60
CA LEU A 57 -7.08 21.18 -10.56
C LEU A 57 -6.28 21.36 -11.85
N ILE A 58 -5.88 20.24 -12.45
CA ILE A 58 -5.22 20.20 -13.76
C ILE A 58 -6.00 19.30 -14.71
N ASP A 59 -6.07 19.63 -16.00
CA ASP A 59 -6.64 18.76 -17.01
C ASP A 59 -5.63 17.65 -17.35
N LEU A 60 -5.98 16.40 -17.03
CA LEU A 60 -5.09 15.28 -17.28
C LEU A 60 -5.07 14.83 -18.75
N PHE A 61 -6.05 15.20 -19.53
CA PHE A 61 -6.03 14.93 -20.96
C PHE A 61 -5.04 15.82 -21.71
N ASP A 62 -4.83 17.05 -21.21
CA ASP A 62 -3.82 17.95 -21.75
C ASP A 62 -2.39 17.57 -21.30
N VAL A 63 -2.26 16.97 -20.08
CA VAL A 63 -0.96 16.55 -19.54
C VAL A 63 -0.46 15.26 -20.22
N PHE A 64 -1.37 14.31 -20.49
CA PHE A 64 -1.06 12.98 -21.01
C PHE A 64 -1.56 12.82 -22.44
N GLU A 65 -0.89 13.46 -23.41
CA GLU A 65 -1.27 13.44 -24.81
C GLU A 65 -0.88 12.14 -25.54
N ASN A 66 0.03 11.36 -24.98
CA ASN A 66 0.54 10.14 -25.62
C ASN A 66 0.71 8.96 -24.67
N ALA A 67 0.74 7.75 -25.24
CA ALA A 67 0.85 6.50 -24.49
C ALA A 67 2.23 6.34 -23.79
N HIS A 68 3.29 6.96 -24.33
CA HIS A 68 4.63 6.90 -23.74
C HIS A 68 4.69 7.61 -22.39
N ASP A 69 4.02 8.76 -22.24
CA ASP A 69 3.95 9.47 -20.96
C ASP A 69 3.24 8.64 -19.90
N LEU A 70 2.18 7.91 -20.28
CA LEU A 70 1.48 7.01 -19.39
C LEU A 70 2.34 5.81 -18.96
N SER A 71 3.15 5.24 -19.87
CA SER A 71 4.06 4.15 -19.48
C SER A 71 5.18 4.64 -18.57
N THR A 72 5.70 5.83 -18.79
CA THR A 72 6.69 6.47 -17.90
C THR A 72 6.06 6.78 -16.53
N LEU A 73 4.79 7.22 -16.49
CA LEU A 73 4.05 7.44 -15.26
C LEU A 73 3.90 6.14 -14.46
N GLU A 74 3.60 5.01 -15.10
CA GLU A 74 3.46 3.70 -14.45
C GLU A 74 4.75 3.24 -13.76
N ALA A 75 5.90 3.62 -14.29
CA ALA A 75 7.22 3.35 -13.74
C ALA A 75 7.67 4.38 -12.68
N THR A 76 6.94 5.48 -12.52
CA THR A 76 7.28 6.58 -11.62
C THR A 76 6.76 6.31 -10.22
N PRO A 77 7.62 6.28 -9.17
CA PRO A 77 7.16 6.09 -7.80
C PRO A 77 6.51 7.35 -7.23
N ALA A 78 5.90 7.19 -6.09
CA ALA A 78 5.20 8.25 -5.35
C ALA A 78 3.92 8.72 -6.06
N ALA A 79 3.34 9.82 -5.60
CA ALA A 79 2.07 10.33 -6.10
C ALA A 79 2.32 11.52 -7.04
N ALA A 80 2.13 11.33 -8.34
CA ALA A 80 2.40 12.35 -9.36
C ALA A 80 1.52 13.61 -9.18
N LEU A 81 0.28 13.43 -8.71
CA LEU A 81 -0.61 14.55 -8.35
C LEU A 81 -0.30 15.15 -6.97
N GLY A 82 0.71 14.64 -6.27
CA GLY A 82 0.89 14.89 -4.85
C GLY A 82 -0.16 14.16 -4.02
N SER A 83 -0.02 14.20 -2.70
CA SER A 83 -0.91 13.53 -1.77
C SER A 83 -1.27 14.45 -0.59
N CYS A 84 -2.31 14.11 0.15
CA CYS A 84 -2.62 14.73 1.42
C CYS A 84 -2.98 13.68 2.48
N ARG A 85 -2.94 14.10 3.74
CA ARG A 85 -3.35 13.29 4.90
C ARG A 85 -4.52 13.93 5.65
N ARG A 86 -5.43 14.60 4.92
CA ARG A 86 -6.62 15.21 5.52
C ARG A 86 -7.73 14.16 5.64
N LYS A 87 -8.17 13.87 6.86
CA LYS A 87 -9.38 13.11 7.14
C LYS A 87 -10.57 14.09 7.20
N LEU A 88 -11.60 13.84 6.39
CA LEU A 88 -12.83 14.60 6.49
C LEU A 88 -13.57 14.21 7.78
N LYS A 89 -13.99 15.21 8.54
CA LYS A 89 -14.93 15.01 9.65
C LYS A 89 -16.29 14.60 9.10
N SER A 90 -17.26 14.31 9.95
CA SER A 90 -18.63 14.13 9.49
C SER A 90 -19.19 15.46 8.94
N HIS A 91 -20.24 15.40 8.10
CA HIS A 91 -20.83 16.63 7.54
C HIS A 91 -21.56 17.48 8.60
N GLU A 92 -21.97 16.86 9.71
CA GLU A 92 -22.57 17.54 10.86
C GLU A 92 -21.51 18.36 11.64
N GLU A 93 -20.27 17.89 11.66
CA GLU A 93 -19.16 18.55 12.35
C GLU A 93 -18.44 19.61 11.50
N ASP A 94 -18.50 19.50 10.16
CA ASP A 94 -17.78 20.37 9.22
C ASP A 94 -18.61 20.65 7.96
N ALA A 95 -19.83 21.17 8.15
CA ALA A 95 -20.78 21.48 7.06
C ALA A 95 -20.21 22.44 6.02
N GLU A 96 -19.34 23.37 6.43
CA GLU A 96 -18.73 24.35 5.54
C GLU A 96 -17.83 23.68 4.50
N THR A 97 -16.98 22.74 4.91
CA THR A 97 -16.13 21.97 3.99
C THR A 97 -16.96 21.21 2.96
N TYR A 98 -18.05 20.56 3.38
CA TYR A 98 -18.91 19.82 2.45
C TYR A 98 -19.68 20.73 1.49
N ALA A 99 -20.19 21.87 1.97
CA ALA A 99 -20.82 22.85 1.10
C ALA A 99 -19.85 23.38 0.04
N LYS A 100 -18.58 23.64 0.43
CA LYS A 100 -17.52 24.04 -0.49
C LYS A 100 -17.19 22.94 -1.53
N ILE A 101 -17.12 21.68 -1.11
CA ILE A 101 -16.92 20.55 -2.03
C ILE A 101 -18.05 20.52 -3.07
N LEU A 102 -19.31 20.63 -2.64
CA LEU A 102 -20.47 20.60 -3.52
C LEU A 102 -20.50 21.80 -4.50
N GLU A 103 -20.08 22.99 -4.04
CA GLU A 103 -19.93 24.17 -4.88
C GLU A 103 -18.93 23.93 -6.02
N ILE A 104 -17.75 23.36 -5.68
CA ILE A 104 -16.70 23.07 -6.66
C ILE A 104 -17.17 21.98 -7.65
N LEU A 105 -17.81 20.91 -7.14
CA LEU A 105 -18.38 19.87 -7.99
C LEU A 105 -19.35 20.44 -9.03
N LYS A 106 -20.25 21.36 -8.61
CA LYS A 106 -21.19 22.03 -9.49
C LYS A 106 -20.50 22.98 -10.47
N LYS A 107 -19.52 23.77 -10.00
CA LYS A 107 -18.77 24.73 -10.83
C LYS A 107 -18.06 24.08 -12.01
N TYR A 108 -17.45 22.92 -11.77
CA TYR A 108 -16.70 22.17 -12.79
C TYR A 108 -17.52 21.07 -13.45
N ASP A 109 -18.83 20.98 -13.20
CA ASP A 109 -19.73 19.90 -13.64
C ASP A 109 -19.16 18.50 -13.43
N ILE A 110 -18.56 18.27 -12.25
CA ILE A 110 -17.96 16.99 -11.89
C ILE A 110 -19.06 16.00 -11.50
N ARG A 111 -19.18 14.93 -12.28
CA ARG A 111 -20.16 13.86 -12.08
C ARG A 111 -19.51 12.52 -11.67
N TYR A 112 -18.20 12.42 -11.78
CA TYR A 112 -17.41 11.24 -11.48
C TYR A 112 -16.25 11.62 -10.57
N PHE A 113 -16.14 10.97 -9.42
CA PHE A 113 -15.14 11.26 -8.42
C PHE A 113 -14.36 9.98 -8.07
N PHE A 114 -13.08 9.94 -8.40
CA PHE A 114 -12.18 8.82 -8.13
C PHE A 114 -11.17 9.20 -7.06
N TYR A 115 -11.07 8.38 -6.00
CA TYR A 115 -10.13 8.68 -4.93
C TYR A 115 -9.23 7.48 -4.65
N ILE A 116 -7.94 7.63 -5.00
CA ILE A 116 -6.93 6.57 -4.87
C ILE A 116 -6.34 6.66 -3.47
N GLY A 117 -6.50 5.59 -2.65
CA GLY A 117 -5.96 5.59 -1.31
C GLY A 117 -6.31 4.37 -0.45
N GLY A 118 -5.91 4.43 0.82
CA GLY A 118 -6.16 3.40 1.83
C GLY A 118 -7.44 3.63 2.63
N ASN A 119 -7.52 3.04 3.84
CA ASN A 119 -8.70 3.05 4.70
C ASN A 119 -9.32 4.44 4.93
N ASP A 120 -8.51 5.46 5.27
CA ASP A 120 -9.01 6.83 5.48
C ASP A 120 -9.57 7.46 4.20
N SER A 121 -9.05 7.06 3.03
CA SER A 121 -9.57 7.51 1.74
C SER A 121 -10.90 6.86 1.42
N MET A 122 -11.10 5.60 1.81
CA MET A 122 -12.38 4.91 1.68
C MET A 122 -13.44 5.54 2.57
N ASP A 123 -13.10 5.97 3.78
CA ASP A 123 -13.98 6.76 4.66
C ASP A 123 -14.40 8.09 4.00
N THR A 124 -13.46 8.77 3.32
CA THR A 124 -13.76 9.98 2.54
C THR A 124 -14.75 9.70 1.41
N VAL A 125 -14.55 8.63 0.63
CA VAL A 125 -15.46 8.20 -0.46
C VAL A 125 -16.86 7.93 0.09
N LEU A 126 -16.97 7.19 1.21
CA LEU A 126 -18.25 6.89 1.87
C LEU A 126 -18.99 8.17 2.26
N LYS A 127 -18.30 9.10 2.90
CA LYS A 127 -18.87 10.37 3.36
C LYS A 127 -19.34 11.24 2.19
N LEU A 128 -18.53 11.37 1.14
CA LEU A 128 -18.88 12.17 -0.04
C LEU A 128 -20.04 11.58 -0.84
N SER A 129 -20.09 10.25 -1.00
CA SER A 129 -21.20 9.60 -1.70
C SER A 129 -22.53 9.82 -0.98
N ARG A 130 -22.56 9.70 0.35
CA ARG A 130 -23.75 9.97 1.18
C ARG A 130 -24.17 11.42 1.14
N TYR A 131 -23.20 12.34 1.24
CA TYR A 131 -23.48 13.77 1.22
C TYR A 131 -24.07 14.23 -0.13
N ALA A 132 -23.49 13.79 -1.24
CA ALA A 132 -24.02 14.12 -2.57
C ALA A 132 -25.44 13.61 -2.76
N ALA A 133 -25.72 12.37 -2.35
CA ALA A 133 -27.06 11.79 -2.41
C ALA A 133 -28.09 12.56 -1.56
N SER A 134 -27.71 13.04 -0.35
CA SER A 134 -28.60 13.80 0.51
C SER A 134 -28.86 15.25 0.03
N HIS A 135 -28.12 15.71 -0.99
CA HIS A 135 -28.27 17.05 -1.58
C HIS A 135 -28.71 16.98 -3.05
N ASP A 136 -29.31 15.87 -3.49
CA ASP A 136 -29.83 15.65 -4.83
C ASP A 136 -28.82 15.97 -5.95
N TYR A 137 -27.52 15.76 -5.64
CA TYR A 137 -26.46 15.92 -6.63
C TYR A 137 -26.00 14.55 -7.12
N GLU A 138 -26.34 14.25 -8.40
CA GLU A 138 -25.95 12.98 -9.00
C GLU A 138 -24.45 12.95 -9.23
N LEU A 139 -23.75 12.17 -8.39
CA LEU A 139 -22.29 11.97 -8.36
C LEU A 139 -21.97 10.49 -8.23
N ARG A 140 -21.07 10.00 -9.05
CA ARG A 140 -20.51 8.65 -8.93
C ARG A 140 -19.18 8.75 -8.20
N VAL A 141 -19.16 8.26 -6.96
CA VAL A 141 -17.96 8.31 -6.08
C VAL A 141 -17.42 6.90 -5.94
N VAL A 142 -16.20 6.67 -6.42
CA VAL A 142 -15.56 5.35 -6.42
C VAL A 142 -14.21 5.44 -5.73
N GLY A 143 -14.00 4.58 -4.73
CA GLY A 143 -12.72 4.35 -4.08
C GLY A 143 -11.85 3.43 -4.93
N VAL A 144 -10.60 3.83 -5.12
CA VAL A 144 -9.61 3.03 -5.83
C VAL A 144 -8.55 2.62 -4.82
N PRO A 145 -8.44 1.32 -4.47
CA PRO A 145 -7.58 0.88 -3.39
C PRO A 145 -6.10 1.15 -3.70
N LYS A 146 -5.34 1.52 -2.68
CA LYS A 146 -3.90 1.67 -2.72
C LYS A 146 -3.36 1.64 -1.29
N THR A 147 -2.54 0.65 -0.97
CA THR A 147 -1.69 0.59 0.23
C THR A 147 -0.64 -0.50 0.06
N ILE A 148 0.55 -0.31 0.65
CA ILE A 148 1.57 -1.36 0.74
C ILE A 148 1.28 -2.34 1.88
N ASP A 149 0.40 -1.98 2.81
CA ASP A 149 0.14 -2.78 4.02
C ASP A 149 -0.76 -4.00 3.77
N ASN A 150 -1.41 -4.07 2.59
CA ASN A 150 -2.36 -5.12 2.20
C ASN A 150 -3.50 -5.33 3.23
N ASP A 151 -3.91 -4.26 3.88
CA ASP A 151 -4.79 -4.26 5.04
C ASP A 151 -6.26 -3.93 4.74
N LEU A 152 -6.62 -3.71 3.46
CA LEU A 152 -8.00 -3.43 3.04
C LEU A 152 -8.83 -4.70 2.95
N MET A 153 -10.03 -4.66 3.54
CA MET A 153 -11.01 -5.74 3.45
C MET A 153 -11.61 -5.85 2.04
N ALA A 154 -12.27 -6.97 1.77
CA ALA A 154 -13.01 -7.27 0.55
C ALA A 154 -12.19 -7.33 -0.76
N THR A 155 -10.89 -7.24 -0.72
CA THR A 155 -9.99 -7.46 -1.86
C THR A 155 -8.96 -8.54 -1.53
N ASP A 156 -8.55 -9.35 -2.51
CA ASP A 156 -7.51 -10.36 -2.29
C ASP A 156 -6.20 -9.70 -1.85
N HIS A 157 -5.74 -8.71 -2.58
CA HIS A 157 -4.59 -7.89 -2.21
C HIS A 157 -4.77 -6.46 -2.73
N THR A 158 -3.84 -5.58 -2.38
CA THR A 158 -3.95 -4.15 -2.69
C THR A 158 -2.87 -3.68 -3.64
N PRO A 159 -3.21 -2.79 -4.61
CA PRO A 159 -2.21 -2.10 -5.43
C PRO A 159 -1.12 -1.42 -4.60
N GLY A 160 0.12 -1.72 -4.91
CA GLY A 160 1.31 -1.25 -4.20
C GLY A 160 1.93 -2.28 -3.25
N PHE A 161 1.17 -3.27 -2.80
CA PHE A 161 1.68 -4.33 -1.93
C PHE A 161 2.67 -5.26 -2.67
N GLY A 162 2.33 -5.73 -3.86
CA GLY A 162 3.18 -6.66 -4.61
C GLY A 162 4.59 -6.11 -4.90
N SER A 163 4.69 -4.84 -5.27
CA SER A 163 5.98 -4.17 -5.49
C SER A 163 6.77 -4.00 -4.20
N ALA A 164 6.12 -3.61 -3.11
CA ALA A 164 6.77 -3.50 -1.80
C ALA A 164 7.23 -4.88 -1.28
N ALA A 165 6.43 -5.92 -1.45
CA ALA A 165 6.76 -7.30 -1.12
C ALA A 165 7.98 -7.80 -1.91
N LYS A 166 8.05 -7.50 -3.21
CA LYS A 166 9.21 -7.84 -4.06
C LYS A 166 10.48 -7.14 -3.57
N PHE A 167 10.39 -5.84 -3.22
CA PHE A 167 11.51 -5.10 -2.65
C PHE A 167 11.97 -5.73 -1.33
N VAL A 168 11.05 -6.03 -0.41
CA VAL A 168 11.37 -6.66 0.88
C VAL A 168 12.05 -8.01 0.67
N ALA A 169 11.45 -8.89 -0.13
CA ALA A 169 12.00 -10.21 -0.40
C ALA A 169 13.41 -10.16 -1.01
N THR A 170 13.62 -9.26 -2.00
CA THR A 170 14.92 -9.11 -2.66
C THR A 170 15.96 -8.54 -1.71
N THR A 171 15.62 -7.48 -0.97
CA THR A 171 16.54 -6.86 0.00
C THR A 171 16.95 -7.84 1.10
N VAL A 172 15.98 -8.60 1.64
CA VAL A 172 16.26 -9.64 2.65
C VAL A 172 17.18 -10.71 2.08
N LYS A 173 16.93 -11.19 0.86
CA LYS A 173 17.78 -12.16 0.17
C LYS A 173 19.22 -11.68 0.00
N GLU A 174 19.41 -10.42 -0.37
CA GLU A 174 20.73 -9.81 -0.54
C GLU A 174 21.44 -9.62 0.80
N ILE A 175 20.73 -9.20 1.86
CA ILE A 175 21.28 -9.12 3.22
C ILE A 175 21.70 -10.50 3.72
N ILE A 176 20.92 -11.55 3.47
CA ILE A 176 21.30 -12.93 3.82
C ILE A 176 22.61 -13.33 3.13
N ARG A 177 22.82 -12.95 1.87
CA ARG A 177 24.08 -13.19 1.16
C ARG A 177 25.25 -12.46 1.82
N ASP A 178 25.07 -11.20 2.22
CA ASP A 178 26.10 -10.40 2.89
C ASP A 178 26.51 -10.99 4.25
N ILE A 179 25.52 -11.35 5.08
CA ILE A 179 25.81 -11.84 6.44
C ILE A 179 26.43 -13.24 6.46
N ASN A 180 26.09 -14.11 5.50
CA ASN A 180 26.55 -15.50 5.45
C ASN A 180 28.02 -15.67 5.03
N VAL A 181 28.74 -14.58 4.78
CA VAL A 181 30.20 -14.64 4.53
C VAL A 181 31.02 -14.79 5.80
N TYR A 182 30.41 -14.58 6.97
CA TYR A 182 31.11 -14.63 8.26
C TYR A 182 30.88 -15.95 9.00
N THR A 183 31.89 -16.35 9.78
CA THR A 183 31.88 -17.59 10.57
C THR A 183 31.71 -17.35 12.07
N MET A 184 31.45 -16.09 12.45
CA MET A 184 31.22 -15.68 13.84
C MET A 184 29.73 -15.50 14.11
N ASP A 185 29.29 -15.77 15.33
CA ASP A 185 27.93 -15.56 15.76
C ASP A 185 27.49 -14.10 15.56
N ALA A 186 26.49 -13.90 14.75
CA ALA A 186 25.94 -12.59 14.43
C ALA A 186 24.43 -12.64 14.16
N VAL A 187 23.71 -11.61 14.58
CA VAL A 187 22.30 -11.43 14.33
C VAL A 187 22.07 -10.16 13.51
N THR A 188 21.35 -10.27 12.42
CA THR A 188 20.88 -9.11 11.67
C THR A 188 19.36 -9.04 11.76
N ILE A 189 18.84 -7.92 12.24
CA ILE A 189 17.42 -7.66 12.43
C ILE A 189 16.98 -6.69 11.34
N VAL A 190 15.97 -7.07 10.54
CA VAL A 190 15.40 -6.22 9.50
C VAL A 190 14.00 -5.78 9.94
N GLU A 191 13.86 -4.49 10.23
CA GLU A 191 12.59 -3.87 10.58
C GLU A 191 11.83 -3.46 9.30
N ILE A 192 10.59 -3.92 9.22
CA ILE A 192 9.72 -3.79 8.04
C ILE A 192 8.43 -3.07 8.48
N MET A 193 7.89 -2.21 7.61
CA MET A 193 6.61 -1.52 7.83
C MET A 193 5.46 -2.52 7.97
N GLY A 194 4.42 -2.14 8.69
CA GLY A 194 3.23 -2.93 8.93
C GLY A 194 2.80 -2.81 10.40
N ARG A 195 2.06 -1.73 10.74
CA ARG A 195 1.69 -1.44 12.13
C ARG A 195 0.70 -2.45 12.70
N ASP A 196 -0.37 -2.71 11.97
CA ASP A 196 -1.51 -3.48 12.43
C ASP A 196 -1.73 -4.76 11.63
N ALA A 197 -0.99 -4.94 10.53
CA ALA A 197 -0.98 -6.12 9.68
C ALA A 197 0.44 -6.44 9.21
N GLY A 198 0.85 -7.69 9.32
CA GLY A 198 2.22 -8.16 9.08
C GLY A 198 2.51 -8.60 7.64
N TRP A 199 1.69 -8.27 6.67
CA TRP A 199 1.81 -8.76 5.30
C TRP A 199 3.17 -8.48 4.64
N LEU A 200 3.70 -7.25 4.79
CA LEU A 200 5.03 -6.91 4.26
C LEU A 200 6.13 -7.71 4.96
N THR A 201 6.04 -7.85 6.27
CA THR A 201 7.02 -8.66 7.01
C THR A 201 6.91 -10.14 6.61
N ALA A 202 5.70 -10.66 6.42
CA ALA A 202 5.48 -12.02 5.92
C ALA A 202 6.13 -12.23 4.53
N SER A 203 6.11 -11.21 3.66
CA SER A 203 6.72 -11.28 2.33
C SER A 203 8.24 -11.48 2.35
N SER A 204 8.91 -11.20 3.47
CA SER A 204 10.35 -11.49 3.64
C SER A 204 10.67 -12.98 3.46
N ALA A 205 9.70 -13.86 3.79
CA ALA A 205 9.83 -15.30 3.62
C ALA A 205 9.99 -15.72 2.14
N LEU A 206 9.53 -14.90 1.19
CA LEU A 206 9.72 -15.15 -0.25
C LEU A 206 11.20 -15.19 -0.67
N ALA A 207 12.12 -14.67 0.14
CA ALA A 207 13.55 -14.81 -0.08
C ALA A 207 13.98 -16.29 -0.17
N SER A 208 13.23 -17.21 0.46
CA SER A 208 13.49 -18.66 0.44
C SER A 208 13.19 -19.34 -0.90
N LEU A 209 12.40 -18.72 -1.78
CA LEU A 209 12.01 -19.32 -3.07
C LEU A 209 13.22 -19.69 -3.97
N ASN A 210 14.33 -19.00 -3.79
CA ASN A 210 15.55 -19.26 -4.54
C ASN A 210 16.77 -19.04 -3.64
N GLY A 211 16.92 -19.84 -2.59
CA GLY A 211 18.01 -19.77 -1.64
C GLY A 211 17.54 -19.84 -0.18
N ALA A 212 18.23 -19.14 0.70
CA ALA A 212 17.87 -19.04 2.11
C ALA A 212 16.89 -17.89 2.35
N GLY A 213 15.90 -18.11 3.21
CA GLY A 213 14.99 -17.11 3.74
C GLY A 213 15.45 -16.57 5.11
N PRO A 214 14.67 -15.67 5.73
CA PRO A 214 14.91 -15.27 7.10
C PRO A 214 14.76 -16.46 8.06
N ASP A 215 15.58 -16.50 9.10
CA ASP A 215 15.56 -17.57 10.10
C ASP A 215 14.35 -17.46 11.04
N LEU A 216 13.95 -16.23 11.32
CA LEU A 216 12.82 -15.88 12.17
C LEU A 216 12.02 -14.72 11.55
N VAL A 217 10.69 -14.80 11.67
CA VAL A 217 9.76 -13.77 11.18
C VAL A 217 8.73 -13.48 12.27
N TYR A 218 8.72 -12.26 12.79
CA TYR A 218 7.77 -11.84 13.83
C TYR A 218 6.76 -10.83 13.30
N LEU A 219 5.48 -11.17 13.42
CA LEU A 219 4.35 -10.40 12.90
C LEU A 219 3.51 -9.78 14.03
N PRO A 220 2.81 -8.66 13.80
CA PRO A 220 1.94 -8.03 14.80
C PRO A 220 0.73 -8.88 15.19
N GLU A 221 0.37 -9.89 14.38
CA GLU A 221 -0.71 -10.85 14.62
C GLU A 221 -0.42 -11.82 15.78
N ARG A 222 0.81 -11.85 16.27
CA ARG A 222 1.22 -12.68 17.41
C ARG A 222 1.78 -11.82 18.53
N VAL A 223 1.41 -12.16 19.76
CA VAL A 223 1.99 -11.52 20.95
C VAL A 223 3.48 -11.79 20.99
N PHE A 224 4.27 -10.73 21.12
CA PHE A 224 5.72 -10.81 21.25
C PHE A 224 6.11 -11.05 22.70
N ASP A 225 7.01 -12.01 22.91
CA ASP A 225 7.60 -12.31 24.20
C ASP A 225 9.12 -12.30 24.12
N THR A 226 9.76 -11.53 25.00
CA THR A 226 11.21 -11.32 24.95
C THR A 226 12.01 -12.59 25.25
N ASP A 227 11.58 -13.41 26.22
CA ASP A 227 12.29 -14.62 26.60
C ASP A 227 12.21 -15.68 25.51
N THR A 228 11.04 -15.82 24.90
CA THR A 228 10.81 -16.67 23.73
C THR A 228 11.69 -16.22 22.57
N PHE A 229 11.72 -14.92 22.25
CA PHE A 229 12.58 -14.36 21.20
C PHE A 229 14.06 -14.69 21.43
N VAL A 230 14.57 -14.48 22.65
CA VAL A 230 15.97 -14.79 23.00
C VAL A 230 16.26 -16.30 22.86
N SER A 231 15.30 -17.14 23.24
CA SER A 231 15.40 -18.59 23.08
C SER A 231 15.45 -19.01 21.61
N ASP A 232 14.57 -18.45 20.78
CA ASP A 232 14.52 -18.72 19.33
C ASP A 232 15.82 -18.31 18.65
N VAL A 233 16.36 -17.13 18.96
CA VAL A 233 17.65 -16.66 18.43
C VAL A 233 18.78 -17.59 18.83
N LYS A 234 18.85 -18.02 20.10
CA LYS A 234 19.88 -18.96 20.58
C LYS A 234 19.78 -20.33 19.87
N GLU A 235 18.55 -20.79 19.58
CA GLU A 235 18.37 -22.06 18.89
C GLU A 235 18.87 -21.98 17.45
N ARG A 236 18.52 -20.90 16.71
CA ARG A 236 18.99 -20.72 15.34
C ARG A 236 20.51 -20.56 15.23
N LEU A 237 21.15 -19.89 16.21
CA LEU A 237 22.62 -19.78 16.23
C LEU A 237 23.35 -21.10 16.41
N LYS A 238 22.67 -22.19 16.81
CA LYS A 238 23.26 -23.54 16.82
C LYS A 238 23.32 -24.15 15.42
N ASP A 239 22.38 -23.77 14.53
CA ASP A 239 22.31 -24.30 13.18
C ASP A 239 23.38 -23.66 12.27
N HIS A 240 23.56 -22.34 12.38
CA HIS A 240 24.58 -21.58 11.64
C HIS A 240 24.88 -20.22 12.32
N PRO A 241 26.09 -19.68 12.11
CA PRO A 241 26.59 -18.56 12.95
C PRO A 241 25.96 -17.20 12.61
N ALA A 242 25.42 -17.01 11.40
CA ALA A 242 24.85 -15.72 10.99
C ALA A 242 23.38 -15.88 10.67
N ILE A 243 22.50 -15.27 11.45
CA ILE A 243 21.04 -15.37 11.29
C ILE A 243 20.41 -14.02 10.95
N LEU A 244 19.30 -14.08 10.23
CA LEU A 244 18.46 -12.93 9.90
C LEU A 244 17.09 -13.06 10.56
N VAL A 245 16.70 -12.02 11.30
CA VAL A 245 15.36 -11.86 11.88
C VAL A 245 14.62 -10.77 11.11
N ALA A 246 13.51 -11.11 10.48
CA ALA A 246 12.56 -10.13 9.93
C ALA A 246 11.51 -9.80 10.99
N VAL A 247 11.27 -8.53 11.23
CA VAL A 247 10.33 -8.08 12.26
C VAL A 247 9.47 -6.93 11.77
N SER A 248 8.17 -7.00 12.07
CA SER A 248 7.27 -5.86 11.85
C SER A 248 7.51 -4.76 12.89
N GLU A 249 7.48 -3.49 12.45
CA GLU A 249 7.47 -2.34 13.36
C GLU A 249 6.33 -2.40 14.38
N GLY A 250 5.24 -3.11 14.05
CA GLY A 250 3.99 -3.18 14.81
C GLY A 250 3.89 -4.30 15.83
N ILE A 251 4.93 -5.10 16.08
CA ILE A 251 4.86 -6.16 17.12
C ILE A 251 4.59 -5.57 18.50
N ARG A 252 3.81 -6.33 19.31
CA ARG A 252 3.31 -5.88 20.61
C ARG A 252 3.51 -6.93 21.68
N PHE A 253 3.75 -6.44 22.90
CA PHE A 253 3.70 -7.27 24.11
C PHE A 253 2.26 -7.68 24.47
N ALA A 254 2.12 -8.57 25.45
CA ALA A 254 0.83 -9.07 25.92
C ALA A 254 -0.12 -7.99 26.48
N ASP A 255 0.43 -6.88 26.98
CA ASP A 255 -0.33 -5.72 27.44
C ASP A 255 -0.80 -4.79 26.32
N GLY A 256 -0.43 -5.09 25.07
CA GLY A 256 -0.77 -4.32 23.87
C GLY A 256 0.18 -3.17 23.56
N GLU A 257 1.23 -2.93 24.37
CA GLU A 257 2.25 -1.93 24.06
C GLU A 257 3.14 -2.37 22.89
N TYR A 258 3.46 -1.42 22.01
CA TYR A 258 4.42 -1.67 20.93
C TYR A 258 5.84 -1.84 21.47
N VAL A 259 6.55 -2.82 20.96
CA VAL A 259 7.96 -3.08 21.35
C VAL A 259 8.84 -1.85 21.10
N GLY A 260 8.58 -1.11 20.02
CA GLY A 260 9.29 0.13 19.67
C GLY A 260 8.81 1.40 20.39
N ALA A 261 7.77 1.35 21.24
CA ALA A 261 7.15 2.55 21.82
C ALA A 261 8.08 3.43 22.67
N GLY A 262 9.10 2.84 23.29
CA GLY A 262 10.05 3.56 24.16
C GLY A 262 11.13 4.34 23.43
N THR A 263 11.26 4.21 22.12
CA THR A 263 12.37 4.80 21.34
C THR A 263 12.05 6.17 20.73
N GLN A 264 10.79 6.58 20.76
CA GLN A 264 10.34 7.86 20.17
C GLN A 264 9.59 8.76 21.16
N SER A 265 9.69 10.05 20.93
CA SER A 265 9.16 11.15 21.77
C SER A 265 7.63 11.29 21.80
N GLY A 266 6.86 10.23 21.54
CA GLY A 266 5.39 10.29 21.56
C GLY A 266 4.76 11.07 20.42
N ALA A 267 5.50 11.40 19.35
CA ALA A 267 4.97 12.08 18.18
C ALA A 267 3.89 11.22 17.49
N VAL A 268 2.78 11.86 17.15
CA VAL A 268 1.68 11.26 16.39
C VAL A 268 1.56 11.93 15.02
N ASP A 269 1.13 11.16 14.01
CA ASP A 269 0.82 11.74 12.70
C ASP A 269 -0.52 12.51 12.74
N VAL A 270 -0.86 13.16 11.64
CA VAL A 270 -2.09 13.95 11.52
C VAL A 270 -3.38 13.14 11.63
N PHE A 271 -3.29 11.80 11.57
CA PHE A 271 -4.41 10.87 11.78
C PHE A 271 -4.51 10.37 13.23
N GLY A 272 -3.57 10.79 14.10
CA GLY A 272 -3.49 10.36 15.50
C GLY A 272 -2.75 9.04 15.71
N HIS A 273 -2.08 8.51 14.68
CA HIS A 273 -1.28 7.31 14.81
C HIS A 273 0.10 7.66 15.37
N LYS A 274 0.56 6.89 16.37
CA LYS A 274 1.95 7.00 16.86
C LYS A 274 2.92 6.65 15.73
N TYR A 275 3.96 7.45 15.57
CA TYR A 275 5.08 7.04 14.75
C TYR A 275 5.73 5.83 15.42
N LEU A 276 5.78 4.71 14.71
CA LEU A 276 6.50 3.51 15.11
C LEU A 276 7.84 3.51 14.37
N ALA A 277 8.92 3.36 15.11
CA ALA A 277 10.24 3.08 14.57
C ALA A 277 11.14 2.65 15.73
N GLY A 278 12.19 1.92 15.41
CA GLY A 278 13.17 1.50 16.42
C GLY A 278 12.83 0.19 17.12
N THR A 279 11.83 -0.56 16.67
CA THR A 279 11.60 -1.96 17.10
C THR A 279 12.87 -2.77 16.91
N GLY A 280 13.52 -2.67 15.75
CA GLY A 280 14.79 -3.31 15.47
C GLY A 280 15.89 -2.90 16.44
N LYS A 281 15.93 -1.64 16.88
CA LYS A 281 16.91 -1.15 17.89
C LYS A 281 16.65 -1.71 19.29
N VAL A 282 15.38 -1.88 19.67
CA VAL A 282 15.04 -2.53 20.93
C VAL A 282 15.50 -3.98 20.91
N LEU A 283 15.19 -4.72 19.84
CA LEU A 283 15.62 -6.12 19.69
C LEU A 283 17.14 -6.26 19.61
N GLU A 284 17.83 -5.33 18.93
CA GLU A 284 19.32 -5.26 18.93
C GLU A 284 19.85 -5.16 20.35
N SER A 285 19.27 -4.31 21.20
CA SER A 285 19.67 -4.16 22.60
C SER A 285 19.38 -5.42 23.41
N ILE A 286 18.26 -6.09 23.19
CA ILE A 286 17.90 -7.36 23.83
C ILE A 286 18.94 -8.44 23.47
N VAL A 287 19.24 -8.64 22.18
CA VAL A 287 20.23 -9.63 21.72
C VAL A 287 21.60 -9.33 22.31
N LYS A 288 22.05 -8.08 22.28
CA LYS A 288 23.33 -7.67 22.82
C LYS A 288 23.47 -7.99 24.31
N ASN A 289 22.43 -7.72 25.10
CA ASN A 289 22.45 -7.91 26.55
C ASN A 289 22.23 -9.36 26.96
N SER A 290 21.46 -10.15 26.25
CA SER A 290 21.04 -11.52 26.62
C SER A 290 21.90 -12.62 25.99
N ILE A 291 22.53 -12.34 24.84
CA ILE A 291 23.31 -13.32 24.08
C ILE A 291 24.76 -12.89 23.95
N GLY A 292 25.05 -11.59 23.76
CA GLY A 292 26.41 -11.04 23.72
C GLY A 292 27.11 -11.22 22.36
N CYS A 293 26.44 -11.72 21.32
CA CYS A 293 27.01 -11.84 19.98
C CYS A 293 26.96 -10.48 19.24
N LYS A 294 27.59 -10.42 18.06
CA LYS A 294 27.49 -9.26 17.18
C LYS A 294 26.02 -9.13 16.69
N VAL A 295 25.48 -7.94 16.79
CA VAL A 295 24.11 -7.65 16.34
C VAL A 295 24.04 -6.32 15.62
N ARG A 296 23.19 -6.22 14.61
CA ARG A 296 22.83 -4.97 13.93
C ARG A 296 21.36 -4.98 13.55
N SER A 297 20.76 -3.80 13.45
CA SER A 297 19.42 -3.63 12.90
C SER A 297 19.46 -2.74 11.66
N VAL A 298 18.56 -3.04 10.72
CA VAL A 298 18.33 -2.32 9.48
C VAL A 298 16.85 -1.98 9.43
N GLU A 299 16.50 -0.71 9.33
CA GLU A 299 15.14 -0.25 9.11
C GLU A 299 14.96 0.00 7.60
N LEU A 300 14.04 -0.69 6.94
CA LEU A 300 13.76 -0.49 5.52
C LEU A 300 13.06 0.85 5.27
N SER A 301 12.29 1.32 6.25
CA SER A 301 11.68 2.66 6.26
C SER A 301 11.01 3.04 4.92
N LEU A 302 11.24 4.25 4.41
CA LEU A 302 10.60 4.76 3.18
C LEU A 302 10.98 3.99 1.92
N THR A 303 12.14 3.34 1.88
CA THR A 303 12.63 2.66 0.66
C THR A 303 11.68 1.57 0.17
N GLN A 304 11.01 0.85 1.09
CA GLN A 304 10.10 -0.23 0.74
C GLN A 304 8.81 0.22 0.02
N ARG A 305 8.50 1.51 0.02
CA ARG A 305 7.32 2.03 -0.69
C ARG A 305 7.64 2.88 -1.92
N CYS A 306 8.91 3.14 -2.22
CA CYS A 306 9.31 4.01 -3.32
C CYS A 306 10.34 3.38 -4.29
N ALA A 307 10.72 2.12 -4.10
CA ALA A 307 11.70 1.43 -4.91
C ALA A 307 11.11 0.95 -6.25
N SER A 308 10.76 1.88 -7.14
CA SER A 308 10.14 1.56 -8.44
C SER A 308 11.06 0.75 -9.37
N HIS A 309 12.38 0.82 -9.17
CA HIS A 309 13.37 0.06 -9.94
C HIS A 309 13.29 -1.46 -9.74
N ILE A 310 12.48 -1.91 -8.79
CA ILE A 310 12.26 -3.33 -8.48
C ILE A 310 10.76 -3.67 -8.37
N SER A 311 9.90 -2.85 -8.97
CA SER A 311 8.45 -3.08 -8.95
C SER A 311 8.08 -4.45 -9.53
N SER A 312 6.98 -5.02 -9.02
CA SER A 312 6.36 -6.21 -9.58
C SER A 312 5.52 -5.85 -10.79
N LEU A 313 5.76 -6.52 -11.92
CA LEU A 313 4.94 -6.31 -13.13
C LEU A 313 3.48 -6.73 -12.89
N THR A 314 3.25 -7.80 -12.10
CA THR A 314 1.91 -8.19 -11.65
C THR A 314 1.20 -7.03 -10.97
N ASP A 315 1.82 -6.43 -9.95
CA ASP A 315 1.26 -5.30 -9.19
C ASP A 315 0.98 -4.07 -10.06
N ILE A 316 1.89 -3.73 -10.98
CA ILE A 316 1.70 -2.61 -11.90
C ILE A 316 0.51 -2.87 -12.84
N ASN A 317 0.43 -4.06 -13.45
CA ASN A 317 -0.66 -4.41 -14.36
C ASN A 317 -2.02 -4.40 -13.64
N GLU A 318 -2.08 -4.98 -12.45
CA GLU A 318 -3.31 -5.01 -11.64
C GLU A 318 -3.70 -3.61 -11.15
N SER A 319 -2.72 -2.76 -10.83
CA SER A 319 -2.97 -1.35 -10.51
C SER A 319 -3.63 -0.60 -11.66
N VAL A 320 -3.15 -0.80 -12.89
CA VAL A 320 -3.77 -0.24 -14.11
C VAL A 320 -5.18 -0.80 -14.31
N MET A 321 -5.36 -2.12 -14.14
CA MET A 321 -6.67 -2.76 -14.28
C MET A 321 -7.69 -2.20 -13.28
N VAL A 322 -7.31 -2.02 -12.03
CA VAL A 322 -8.18 -1.46 -10.97
C VAL A 322 -8.56 -0.01 -11.29
N GLY A 323 -7.59 0.82 -11.72
CA GLY A 323 -7.84 2.19 -12.11
C GLY A 323 -8.83 2.30 -13.28
N LYS A 324 -8.64 1.50 -14.33
CA LYS A 324 -9.52 1.43 -15.48
C LYS A 324 -10.91 0.90 -15.10
N GLY A 325 -10.94 -0.14 -14.26
CA GLY A 325 -12.18 -0.72 -13.73
C GLY A 325 -13.02 0.28 -12.94
N ALA A 326 -12.38 1.20 -12.22
CA ALA A 326 -13.07 2.23 -11.45
C ALA A 326 -13.90 3.17 -12.37
N VAL A 327 -13.32 3.58 -13.50
CA VAL A 327 -14.06 4.41 -14.47
C VAL A 327 -15.21 3.63 -15.05
N LYS A 328 -14.99 2.39 -15.49
CA LYS A 328 -16.05 1.52 -16.02
C LYS A 328 -17.19 1.34 -15.01
N ALA A 329 -16.88 1.00 -13.75
CA ALA A 329 -17.89 0.84 -12.71
C ALA A 329 -18.73 2.12 -12.52
N ALA A 330 -18.06 3.29 -12.50
CA ALA A 330 -18.73 4.58 -12.34
C ALA A 330 -19.65 4.92 -13.53
N THR A 331 -19.20 4.70 -14.77
CA THR A 331 -20.00 4.94 -15.99
C THR A 331 -21.18 3.97 -16.10
N GLU A 332 -21.04 2.75 -15.56
CA GLU A 332 -22.14 1.78 -15.40
C GLU A 332 -23.09 2.11 -14.23
N GLY A 333 -22.84 3.21 -13.49
CA GLY A 333 -23.74 3.73 -12.46
C GLY A 333 -23.40 3.32 -11.03
N ARG A 334 -22.28 2.64 -10.79
CA ARG A 334 -21.82 2.30 -9.42
C ARG A 334 -21.38 3.57 -8.70
N THR A 335 -21.69 3.65 -7.39
CA THR A 335 -21.29 4.74 -6.51
C THR A 335 -21.23 4.23 -5.07
N GLY A 336 -20.40 4.84 -4.22
CA GLY A 336 -20.21 4.40 -2.84
C GLY A 336 -19.56 3.02 -2.72
N VAL A 337 -18.72 2.67 -3.71
CA VAL A 337 -18.02 1.38 -3.79
C VAL A 337 -16.51 1.59 -3.79
N MET A 338 -15.79 0.55 -3.34
CA MET A 338 -14.35 0.40 -3.55
C MET A 338 -14.12 -0.68 -4.61
N MET A 339 -13.18 -0.44 -5.51
CA MET A 339 -12.73 -1.48 -6.46
C MET A 339 -11.99 -2.59 -5.72
N THR A 340 -12.11 -3.82 -6.21
CA THR A 340 -11.46 -5.00 -5.64
C THR A 340 -10.63 -5.73 -6.70
N ILE A 341 -9.61 -6.44 -6.25
CA ILE A 341 -8.92 -7.47 -7.02
C ILE A 341 -9.43 -8.80 -6.48
N ASP A 342 -10.00 -9.60 -7.35
CA ASP A 342 -10.58 -10.89 -7.00
C ASP A 342 -9.74 -11.98 -7.66
N ARG A 343 -9.03 -12.80 -6.84
CA ARG A 343 -8.21 -13.91 -7.33
C ARG A 343 -9.10 -15.07 -7.76
N ALA A 344 -8.87 -15.59 -8.95
CA ALA A 344 -9.56 -16.78 -9.42
C ALA A 344 -9.08 -18.04 -8.67
N GLU A 345 -9.99 -18.99 -8.48
CA GLU A 345 -9.62 -20.33 -8.01
C GLU A 345 -8.93 -21.11 -9.15
N GLY A 346 -7.91 -21.89 -8.84
CA GLY A 346 -7.20 -22.73 -9.81
C GLY A 346 -5.68 -22.72 -9.63
N ASP A 347 -4.99 -23.53 -10.46
CA ASP A 347 -3.54 -23.69 -10.38
C ASP A 347 -2.78 -22.53 -11.03
N GLU A 348 -3.42 -21.82 -11.97
CA GLU A 348 -2.83 -20.67 -12.63
C GLU A 348 -3.31 -19.37 -11.96
N TYR A 349 -2.36 -18.49 -11.63
CA TYR A 349 -2.68 -17.18 -11.07
C TYR A 349 -3.40 -16.32 -12.10
N ALA A 350 -4.61 -15.92 -11.76
CA ALA A 350 -5.42 -14.99 -12.55
C ALA A 350 -6.25 -14.12 -11.61
N THR A 351 -6.49 -12.88 -12.02
CA THR A 351 -7.32 -11.94 -11.27
C THR A 351 -8.35 -11.25 -12.16
N THR A 352 -9.42 -10.84 -11.54
CA THR A 352 -10.45 -9.98 -12.13
C THR A 352 -10.67 -8.76 -11.25
N VAL A 353 -11.24 -7.70 -11.80
CA VAL A 353 -11.58 -6.50 -11.07
C VAL A 353 -13.07 -6.51 -10.75
N GLY A 354 -13.37 -6.46 -9.46
CA GLY A 354 -14.72 -6.33 -8.92
C GLY A 354 -14.93 -4.98 -8.23
N CYS A 355 -16.03 -4.87 -7.48
CA CYS A 355 -16.26 -3.78 -6.55
C CYS A 355 -17.10 -4.23 -5.37
N ALA A 356 -16.82 -3.68 -4.19
CA ALA A 356 -17.53 -3.96 -2.96
C ALA A 356 -18.12 -2.68 -2.34
N ASP A 357 -19.20 -2.81 -1.57
CA ASP A 357 -19.79 -1.71 -0.83
C ASP A 357 -18.78 -1.16 0.18
N ILE A 358 -18.50 0.13 0.09
CA ILE A 358 -17.48 0.77 0.91
C ILE A 358 -17.86 0.87 2.40
N ALA A 359 -19.14 0.78 2.73
CA ALA A 359 -19.61 0.88 4.11
C ALA A 359 -19.10 -0.26 5.00
N GLY A 360 -18.81 -1.44 4.42
CA GLY A 360 -18.24 -2.59 5.13
C GLY A 360 -16.71 -2.61 5.19
N ILE A 361 -16.03 -1.70 4.48
CA ILE A 361 -14.57 -1.71 4.31
C ILE A 361 -13.90 -0.63 5.16
N ALA A 362 -14.48 0.56 5.19
CA ALA A 362 -13.94 1.69 5.92
C ALA A 362 -13.72 1.35 7.41
N ASN A 363 -12.50 1.58 7.91
CA ASN A 363 -12.07 1.33 9.29
C ASN A 363 -11.96 -0.15 9.71
N ALA A 364 -11.98 -1.11 8.77
CA ALA A 364 -11.67 -2.51 9.03
C ALA A 364 -10.25 -2.84 8.54
N ILE A 365 -9.58 -3.79 9.19
CA ILE A 365 -8.19 -4.19 8.90
C ILE A 365 -8.15 -5.67 8.53
N LYS A 366 -7.54 -5.99 7.39
CA LYS A 366 -7.25 -7.35 6.96
C LYS A 366 -5.86 -7.76 7.45
N THR A 367 -5.81 -8.62 8.45
CA THR A 367 -4.57 -9.17 9.01
C THR A 367 -4.10 -10.43 8.27
N VAL A 368 -2.87 -10.85 8.52
CA VAL A 368 -2.33 -12.12 7.99
C VAL A 368 -3.10 -13.29 8.63
N PRO A 369 -3.69 -14.19 7.83
CA PRO A 369 -4.40 -15.36 8.32
C PRO A 369 -3.52 -16.26 9.20
N ALA A 370 -4.14 -16.86 10.22
CA ALA A 370 -3.40 -17.69 11.18
C ALA A 370 -2.73 -18.91 10.53
N GLU A 371 -3.33 -19.44 9.45
CA GLU A 371 -2.79 -20.55 8.66
C GLU A 371 -1.52 -20.19 7.87
N TYR A 372 -1.23 -18.90 7.68
CA TYR A 372 0.00 -18.44 7.03
C TYR A 372 1.15 -18.25 8.02
N ILE A 373 0.87 -18.33 9.32
CA ILE A 373 1.87 -18.21 10.39
C ILE A 373 2.11 -19.61 10.98
N ASN A 374 3.37 -19.99 11.16
CA ASN A 374 3.70 -21.29 11.74
C ASN A 374 3.19 -21.40 13.20
N GLU A 375 3.13 -22.61 13.73
CA GLU A 375 2.61 -22.87 15.08
C GLU A 375 3.41 -22.14 16.17
N ALA A 376 4.73 -22.03 15.99
CA ALA A 376 5.61 -21.31 16.92
C ALA A 376 5.41 -19.77 16.88
N GLY A 377 4.74 -19.23 15.86
CA GLY A 377 4.50 -17.79 15.71
C GLY A 377 5.72 -16.99 15.24
N ASN A 378 6.77 -17.64 14.77
CA ASN A 378 8.05 -17.05 14.39
C ASN A 378 8.49 -17.37 12.95
N GLY A 379 7.55 -17.69 12.06
CA GLY A 379 7.81 -18.01 10.66
C GLY A 379 6.55 -18.07 9.82
N ILE A 380 6.71 -18.12 8.51
CA ILE A 380 5.62 -18.18 7.52
C ILE A 380 5.52 -19.59 6.96
N THR A 381 4.28 -20.09 6.83
CA THR A 381 4.01 -21.43 6.28
C THR A 381 4.14 -21.44 4.76
N GLU A 382 4.26 -22.65 4.18
CA GLU A 382 4.25 -22.82 2.72
C GLU A 382 2.99 -22.23 2.08
N ALA A 383 1.83 -22.37 2.72
CA ALA A 383 0.57 -21.76 2.24
C ALA A 383 0.67 -20.23 2.14
N GLY A 384 1.32 -19.59 3.11
CA GLY A 384 1.57 -18.13 3.05
C GLY A 384 2.54 -17.76 1.93
N ILE A 385 3.59 -18.54 1.72
CA ILE A 385 4.55 -18.35 0.63
C ILE A 385 3.87 -18.50 -0.73
N GLU A 386 3.08 -19.55 -0.94
CA GLU A 386 2.36 -19.79 -2.19
C GLU A 386 1.29 -18.70 -2.48
N TYR A 387 0.63 -18.17 -1.44
CA TYR A 387 -0.26 -17.02 -1.60
C TYR A 387 0.49 -15.77 -2.10
N LEU A 388 1.65 -15.48 -1.52
CA LEU A 388 2.42 -14.26 -1.79
C LEU A 388 3.22 -14.30 -3.10
N LYS A 389 3.68 -15.48 -3.51
CA LYS A 389 4.60 -15.71 -4.63
C LYS A 389 4.15 -15.06 -5.96
N PRO A 390 2.90 -15.21 -6.44
CA PRO A 390 2.50 -14.63 -7.71
C PRO A 390 2.49 -13.09 -7.70
N LEU A 391 2.36 -12.47 -6.53
CA LEU A 391 2.26 -11.01 -6.40
C LEU A 391 3.59 -10.28 -6.68
N ILE A 392 4.72 -10.99 -6.65
CA ILE A 392 6.04 -10.40 -6.88
C ILE A 392 6.60 -10.68 -8.29
N MET A 393 5.79 -11.27 -9.17
CA MET A 393 6.27 -11.79 -10.45
C MET A 393 6.41 -10.70 -11.53
N GLY A 394 7.35 -10.98 -12.43
CA GLY A 394 7.64 -10.13 -13.59
C GLY A 394 8.41 -8.84 -13.23
N GLU A 395 9.14 -8.33 -14.22
CA GLU A 395 9.97 -7.13 -14.14
C GLU A 395 9.37 -6.03 -15.00
N LEU A 396 9.27 -4.83 -14.42
CA LEU A 396 8.90 -3.63 -15.16
C LEU A 396 10.10 -3.16 -16.00
N GLU A 397 9.90 -2.96 -17.30
CA GLU A 397 10.90 -2.34 -18.15
C GLU A 397 11.01 -0.85 -17.82
N LEU A 398 12.20 -0.42 -17.39
CA LEU A 398 12.47 0.96 -17.02
C LEU A 398 13.28 1.65 -18.11
N GLU A 399 12.92 2.89 -18.40
CA GLU A 399 13.79 3.79 -19.14
C GLU A 399 14.84 4.41 -18.21
N TYR A 400 16.05 4.57 -18.71
CA TYR A 400 17.14 5.18 -17.98
C TYR A 400 17.65 6.41 -18.71
N GLU A 401 17.89 7.47 -17.96
CA GLU A 401 18.53 8.69 -18.42
C GLU A 401 19.73 8.99 -17.52
N MET A 402 20.92 9.18 -18.10
CA MET A 402 22.17 9.39 -17.36
C MET A 402 22.46 8.34 -16.27
N GLY A 403 22.00 7.10 -16.48
CA GLY A 403 22.21 5.99 -15.54
C GLY A 403 21.18 5.88 -14.40
N LEU A 404 20.17 6.75 -14.35
CA LEU A 404 19.09 6.72 -13.36
C LEU A 404 17.75 6.42 -14.04
N PRO A 405 16.80 5.77 -13.34
CA PRO A 405 15.46 5.58 -13.85
C PRO A 405 14.80 6.92 -14.19
N LYS A 406 14.20 6.99 -15.39
CA LYS A 406 13.43 8.16 -15.82
C LYS A 406 12.09 8.19 -15.12
N HIS A 407 11.70 9.36 -14.63
CA HIS A 407 10.41 9.55 -13.96
C HIS A 407 9.61 10.65 -14.64
N PHE A 408 8.29 10.47 -14.70
CA PHE A 408 7.36 11.49 -15.17
C PHE A 408 7.05 12.47 -14.03
N VAL A 409 7.21 13.76 -14.28
CA VAL A 409 6.94 14.84 -13.32
C VAL A 409 5.89 15.77 -13.92
N ILE A 410 4.74 15.96 -13.23
CA ILE A 410 3.65 16.87 -13.58
C ILE A 410 4.00 18.30 -13.16
#